data_4c35dfc87342fbe1f6f914707b322f61
#
_entry.id   4c35dfc87342fbe1f6f914707b322f61
#
_cell.length_a   1.000
_cell.length_b   1.000
_cell.length_c   1.000
_cell.angle_alpha   90.00
_cell.angle_beta   90.00
_cell.angle_gamma   90.00
#
_symmetry.space_group_name_H-M   'P 1'
#
loop_
_entity.id
_entity.type
_entity.pdbx_description
1 polymer ?
#
loop_
_entity_poly.entity_id
_entity_poly.type
_entity_poly.pdbx_seq_one_letter_code
_entity_poly.pdbx_strand_id
1 'polypeptide(L)' 'MTPDPDPFEEGQRAARNNIPAEGNPYRDGTEQHSLWAAGHESVAGEAEADESEGT' A
#
# COMPACT_ATOMS: atom_id res chain seq x y z
N MET A 1 -18.23 8.62 10.08
CA MET A 1 -18.04 8.38 8.81
C MET A 1 -16.76 8.89 8.23
N THR A 2 -16.12 8.23 7.45
CA THR A 2 -14.88 8.59 6.94
C THR A 2 -15.09 9.37 5.70
N PRO A 3 -14.62 10.53 5.65
CA PRO A 3 -14.82 11.35 4.50
C PRO A 3 -14.12 10.76 3.30
N ASP A 4 -12.86 10.78 3.29
CA ASP A 4 -12.14 10.34 2.13
C ASP A 4 -11.18 9.24 2.47
N PRO A 5 -11.01 8.29 1.60
CA PRO A 5 -10.04 7.24 1.87
C PRO A 5 -8.65 7.85 1.85
N ASP A 6 -7.87 7.45 2.80
CA ASP A 6 -6.50 7.88 2.90
C ASP A 6 -5.68 7.10 1.87
N PRO A 7 -4.97 7.76 0.98
CA PRO A 7 -4.18 7.03 -0.03
C PRO A 7 -3.22 6.04 0.61
N PHE A 8 -2.65 6.38 1.74
CA PHE A 8 -1.74 5.47 2.42
C PHE A 8 -2.49 4.20 2.83
N GLU A 9 -3.65 4.36 3.42
CA GLU A 9 -4.47 3.23 3.81
C GLU A 9 -4.90 2.41 2.62
N GLU A 10 -5.23 3.09 1.54
CA GLU A 10 -5.62 2.39 0.33
C GLU A 10 -4.48 1.54 -0.19
N GLY A 11 -3.28 2.06 -0.12
CA GLY A 11 -2.12 1.31 -0.53
C GLY A 11 -1.93 0.06 0.31
N GLN A 12 -2.13 0.19 1.61
CA GLN A 12 -2.02 -0.94 2.51
C GLN A 12 -3.05 -2.01 2.16
N ARG A 13 -4.27 -1.56 1.93
CA ARG A 13 -5.35 -2.49 1.60
C ARG A 13 -5.07 -3.19 0.27
N ALA A 14 -4.55 -2.45 -0.68
CA ALA A 14 -4.22 -3.01 -1.98
C ALA A 14 -3.18 -4.11 -1.83
N ALA A 15 -2.18 -3.89 -1.00
CA ALA A 15 -1.15 -4.89 -0.78
C ALA A 15 -1.74 -6.15 -0.17
N ARG A 16 -2.68 -5.98 0.75
CA ARG A 16 -3.32 -7.13 1.38
C ARG A 16 -4.17 -7.90 0.40
N ASN A 17 -4.66 -7.22 -0.62
CA ASN A 17 -5.47 -7.86 -1.65
C ASN A 17 -4.64 -8.30 -2.84
N ASN A 18 -3.33 -8.33 -2.69
CA ASN A 18 -2.42 -8.78 -3.73
C ASN A 18 -2.46 -7.92 -4.98
N ILE A 19 -2.78 -6.66 -4.82
CA ILE A 19 -2.75 -5.74 -5.93
C ILE A 19 -1.33 -5.22 -6.07
N PRO A 20 -0.73 -5.32 -7.25
CA PRO A 20 0.67 -4.90 -7.41
C PRO A 20 0.81 -3.38 -7.36
N ALA A 21 2.04 -2.94 -7.19
CA ALA A 21 2.33 -1.52 -7.11
C ALA A 21 1.87 -0.77 -8.34
N GLU A 22 1.90 -1.43 -9.49
CA GLU A 22 1.47 -0.78 -10.71
C GLU A 22 -0.04 -0.58 -10.75
N GLY A 23 -0.75 -1.14 -9.79
CA GLY A 23 -2.19 -0.94 -9.71
C GLY A 23 -2.56 0.35 -8.99
N ASN A 24 -1.56 1.19 -8.71
CA ASN A 24 -1.77 2.47 -8.07
C ASN A 24 -2.77 3.30 -8.89
N PRO A 25 -3.90 3.69 -8.30
CA PRO A 25 -4.93 4.41 -9.06
C PRO A 25 -4.62 5.89 -9.22
N TYR A 26 -3.64 6.39 -8.49
CA TYR A 26 -3.31 7.80 -8.54
C TYR A 26 -2.25 8.06 -9.57
N ARG A 27 -2.24 9.26 -10.11
CA ARG A 27 -1.31 9.62 -11.16
C ARG A 27 0.10 9.75 -10.61
N ASP A 28 1.06 9.25 -11.36
CA ASP A 28 2.44 9.35 -11.00
C ASP A 28 2.84 10.81 -10.83
N GLY A 29 3.59 11.11 -9.82
CA GLY A 29 4.03 12.46 -9.55
C GLY A 29 3.14 13.22 -8.58
N THR A 30 2.03 12.65 -8.17
CA THR A 30 1.17 13.31 -7.21
C THR A 30 1.51 12.80 -5.81
N GLU A 31 1.08 13.55 -4.83
CA GLU A 31 1.31 13.18 -3.46
C GLU A 31 0.53 11.92 -3.12
N GLN A 32 -0.68 11.81 -3.64
CA GLN A 32 -1.50 10.64 -3.39
C GLN A 32 -0.82 9.38 -3.92
N HIS A 33 -0.19 9.49 -5.08
CA HIS A 33 0.51 8.36 -5.65
C HIS A 33 1.62 7.91 -4.71
N SER A 34 2.37 8.86 -4.18
CA SER A 34 3.46 8.55 -3.26
C SER A 34 2.96 7.92 -1.97
N LEU A 35 1.87 8.43 -1.44
CA LEU A 35 1.31 7.90 -0.21
C LEU A 35 0.80 6.49 -0.42
N TRP A 36 0.12 6.27 -1.54
CA TRP A 36 -0.39 4.94 -1.85
C TRP A 36 0.77 3.94 -1.96
N ALA A 37 1.80 4.34 -2.67
CA ALA A 37 2.95 3.48 -2.86
C ALA A 37 3.63 3.18 -1.52
N ALA A 38 3.72 4.17 -0.66
CA ALA A 38 4.32 3.98 0.64
C ALA A 38 3.50 3.00 1.48
N GLY A 39 2.18 3.14 1.43
CA GLY A 39 1.32 2.23 2.16
C GLY A 39 1.43 0.81 1.64
N HIS A 40 1.45 0.68 0.32
CA HIS A 40 1.56 -0.63 -0.30
C HIS A 40 2.87 -1.30 0.11
N GLU A 41 3.95 -0.55 0.07
CA GLU A 41 5.25 -1.09 0.40
C GLU A 41 5.37 -1.44 1.87
N SER A 42 4.72 -0.68 2.71
CA SER A 42 4.79 -0.93 4.14
C SER A 42 4.18 -2.30 4.48
N VAL A 43 3.09 -2.66 3.84
CA VAL A 43 2.48 -3.95 4.08
C VAL A 43 3.32 -5.07 3.45
N ALA A 44 3.83 -4.83 2.27
CA ALA A 44 4.66 -5.82 1.61
C ALA A 44 5.90 -6.12 2.44
N GLY A 45 6.47 -5.07 3.00
CA GLY A 45 7.64 -5.25 3.83
C GLY A 45 7.32 -6.03 5.10
N GLU A 46 6.18 -5.74 5.69
CA GLU A 46 5.75 -6.44 6.88
C GLU A 46 5.53 -7.91 6.61
N ALA A 47 4.89 -8.19 5.50
CA ALA A 47 4.61 -9.57 5.15
C ALA A 47 5.90 -10.35 4.96
N GLU A 48 6.87 -9.73 4.35
CA GLU A 48 8.15 -10.37 4.14
C GLU A 48 8.86 -10.63 5.44
N ALA A 49 8.86 -9.63 6.29
CA ALA A 49 9.52 -9.78 7.57
C ALA A 49 8.86 -10.87 8.40
N ASP A 50 7.56 -10.90 8.34
CA ASP A 50 6.81 -11.88 9.07
C ASP A 50 7.15 -13.28 8.60
N GLU A 51 7.23 -13.44 7.31
CA GLU A 51 7.58 -14.71 6.75
C GLU A 51 8.95 -15.15 7.20
N SER A 52 9.87 -14.24 7.16
CA SER A 52 11.23 -14.50 7.57
C SER A 52 11.28 -14.98 8.99
N GLU A 53 10.53 -14.35 9.82
CA GLU A 53 10.51 -14.72 11.19
C GLU A 53 9.83 -16.02 11.44
N GLY A 54 8.82 -16.29 10.68
CA GLY A 54 8.05 -17.48 10.85
C GLY A 54 8.84 -18.73 10.68
N THR A 55 9.94 -18.63 10.05
CA THR A 55 10.77 -19.81 9.91
C THR A 55 11.69 -19.92 11.08
#